data_04f454b7c9e184add7d76955d29d6eba
#
_entry.id   04f454b7c9e184add7d76955d29d6eba
#
_cell.length_a   1.000
_cell.length_b   1.000
_cell.length_c   1.000
_cell.angle_alpha   90.00
_cell.angle_beta   90.00
_cell.angle_gamma   90.00
#
_symmetry.space_group_name_H-M   'P 1'
#
loop_
_entity.id
_entity.type
_entity.pdbx_description
1 polymer ?
#
loop_
_entity_poly.entity_id
_entity_poly.type
_entity_poly.pdbx_seq_one_letter_code
_entity_poly.pdbx_strand_id
1 'polypeptide(L)'
;PIKSSAASDVYKRQLMHMGKLGVLELKDRCYRELSGGQQQRVLLARALCATQKMLLLDEPVSGLDPKVTAEMYALIEKLNREDGITVIMISHDVAAAVRYASHILHIGDTVFFGTRADYLQSPQGRLFDVKKGGDSQ
;
A
#
# COMPACT_ATOMS: atom_id res chain seq x y z
N PRO A 1 -30.32 19.97 11.24
CA PRO A 1 -30.49 19.24 9.97
C PRO A 1 -29.20 19.15 9.17
N ILE A 2 -28.34 20.19 9.15
CA ILE A 2 -27.08 20.20 8.40
C ILE A 2 -26.07 19.16 8.95
N LYS A 3 -26.02 18.94 10.25
CA LYS A 3 -25.12 17.96 10.89
C LYS A 3 -25.48 16.50 10.56
N SER A 4 -26.77 16.18 10.38
CA SER A 4 -27.20 14.82 10.06
C SER A 4 -26.92 14.43 8.60
N SER A 5 -26.99 15.36 7.64
CA SER A 5 -26.66 15.10 6.24
C SER A 5 -25.14 14.92 6.05
N ALA A 6 -24.31 15.74 6.69
CA ALA A 6 -22.85 15.60 6.67
C ALA A 6 -22.39 14.27 7.28
N ALA A 7 -22.93 13.86 8.43
CA ALA A 7 -22.66 12.57 9.05
C ALA A 7 -23.09 11.41 8.16
N SER A 8 -24.25 11.50 7.50
CA SER A 8 -24.72 10.51 6.53
C SER A 8 -23.79 10.38 5.33
N ASP A 9 -23.26 11.49 4.81
CA ASP A 9 -22.33 11.50 3.68
C ASP A 9 -20.96 10.91 4.04
N VAL A 10 -20.47 11.17 5.25
CA VAL A 10 -19.25 10.53 5.77
C VAL A 10 -19.46 9.03 5.89
N TYR A 11 -20.56 8.58 6.47
CA TYR A 11 -20.90 7.17 6.60
C TYR A 11 -20.99 6.45 5.25
N LYS A 12 -21.67 7.06 4.27
CA LYS A 12 -21.77 6.53 2.91
C LYS A 12 -20.39 6.37 2.26
N ARG A 13 -19.49 7.35 2.41
CA ARG A 13 -18.11 7.26 1.91
C ARG A 13 -17.35 6.13 2.58
N GLN A 14 -17.49 5.96 3.88
CA GLN A 14 -16.85 4.85 4.59
C GLN A 14 -17.29 3.49 4.02
N LEU A 15 -18.62 3.28 3.87
CA LEU A 15 -19.15 2.04 3.30
C LEU A 15 -18.68 1.81 1.87
N MET A 16 -18.61 2.86 1.05
CA MET A 16 -18.11 2.79 -0.32
C MET A 16 -16.64 2.33 -0.36
N HIS A 17 -15.78 2.93 0.46
CA HIS A 17 -14.37 2.54 0.51
C HIS A 17 -14.17 1.14 1.10
N MET A 18 -14.95 0.77 2.11
CA MET A 18 -14.94 -0.60 2.63
C MET A 18 -15.37 -1.62 1.56
N GLY A 19 -16.37 -1.29 0.74
CA GLY A 19 -16.78 -2.12 -0.39
C GLY A 19 -15.69 -2.27 -1.44
N LYS A 20 -15.03 -1.18 -1.84
CA LYS A 20 -13.89 -1.21 -2.77
C LYS A 20 -12.74 -2.10 -2.27
N LEU A 21 -12.52 -2.14 -0.98
CA LEU A 21 -11.43 -2.89 -0.35
C LEU A 21 -11.85 -4.32 0.08
N GLY A 22 -13.09 -4.74 -0.22
CA GLY A 22 -13.57 -6.08 0.09
C GLY A 22 -13.70 -6.38 1.58
N VAL A 23 -14.05 -5.38 2.38
CA VAL A 23 -14.21 -5.51 3.85
C VAL A 23 -15.54 -4.95 4.36
N LEU A 24 -16.51 -4.75 3.45
CA LEU A 24 -17.82 -4.19 3.81
C LEU A 24 -18.60 -5.07 4.81
N GLU A 25 -18.49 -6.38 4.68
CA GLU A 25 -19.12 -7.36 5.56
C GLU A 25 -18.56 -7.32 6.99
N LEU A 26 -17.42 -6.67 7.19
CA LEU A 26 -16.76 -6.54 8.49
C LEU A 26 -17.13 -5.26 9.24
N LYS A 27 -18.03 -4.44 8.69
CA LYS A 27 -18.38 -3.10 9.22
C LYS A 27 -18.83 -3.09 10.68
N ASP A 28 -19.46 -4.18 11.14
CA ASP A 28 -19.98 -4.32 12.50
C ASP A 28 -19.07 -5.20 13.41
N ARG A 29 -17.90 -5.63 12.89
CA ARG A 29 -16.94 -6.43 13.63
C ARG A 29 -15.99 -5.56 14.45
N CYS A 30 -15.56 -6.08 15.59
CA CYS A 30 -14.51 -5.45 16.36
C CYS A 30 -13.17 -5.55 15.62
N TYR A 31 -12.44 -4.44 15.51
CA TYR A 31 -11.15 -4.39 14.79
C TYR A 31 -10.15 -5.44 15.28
N ARG A 32 -10.14 -5.74 16.59
CA ARG A 32 -9.23 -6.72 17.20
C ARG A 32 -9.52 -8.17 16.80
N GLU A 33 -10.72 -8.45 16.31
CA GLU A 33 -11.12 -9.78 15.84
C GLU A 33 -10.77 -10.04 14.38
N LEU A 34 -10.30 -8.99 13.66
CA LEU A 34 -9.95 -9.08 12.27
C LEU A 34 -8.56 -9.69 12.08
N SER A 35 -8.38 -10.44 10.98
CA SER A 35 -7.05 -10.90 10.55
C SER A 35 -6.16 -9.69 10.20
N GLY A 36 -4.83 -9.88 10.20
CA GLY A 36 -3.89 -8.81 9.85
C GLY A 36 -4.19 -8.16 8.51
N GLY A 37 -4.49 -8.95 7.48
CA GLY A 37 -4.86 -8.43 6.15
C GLY A 37 -6.18 -7.64 6.16
N GLN A 38 -7.18 -8.12 6.92
CA GLN A 38 -8.44 -7.40 7.09
C GLN A 38 -8.23 -6.08 7.84
N GLN A 39 -7.41 -6.08 8.88
CA GLN A 39 -7.02 -4.86 9.61
C GLN A 39 -6.37 -3.84 8.70
N GLN A 40 -5.41 -4.25 7.86
CA GLN A 40 -4.74 -3.36 6.91
C GLN A 40 -5.72 -2.78 5.87
N ARG A 41 -6.63 -3.58 5.34
CA ARG A 41 -7.67 -3.10 4.42
C ARG A 41 -8.63 -2.10 5.07
N VAL A 42 -9.00 -2.30 6.32
CA VAL A 42 -9.83 -1.36 7.09
C VAL A 42 -9.10 -0.05 7.35
N LEU A 43 -7.80 -0.10 7.70
CA LEU A 43 -6.98 1.10 7.86
C LEU A 43 -6.85 1.88 6.54
N LEU A 44 -6.67 1.16 5.43
CA LEU A 44 -6.62 1.76 4.10
C LEU A 44 -7.97 2.40 3.72
N ALA A 45 -9.09 1.76 4.02
CA ALA A 45 -10.43 2.34 3.82
C ALA A 45 -10.60 3.64 4.61
N ARG A 46 -10.15 3.65 5.85
CA ARG A 46 -10.16 4.85 6.70
C ARG A 46 -9.32 5.97 6.10
N ALA A 47 -8.12 5.68 5.63
CA ALA A 47 -7.26 6.67 4.99
C ALA A 47 -7.89 7.26 3.73
N LEU A 48 -8.55 6.44 2.90
CA LEU A 48 -9.26 6.88 1.70
C LEU A 48 -10.45 7.79 2.00
N CYS A 49 -11.05 7.71 3.18
CA CYS A 49 -12.10 8.64 3.59
C CYS A 49 -11.55 10.07 3.81
N ALA A 50 -10.27 10.18 4.17
CA ALA A 50 -9.63 11.45 4.47
C ALA A 50 -8.96 12.09 3.26
N THR A 51 -8.63 11.32 2.22
CA THR A 51 -7.93 11.81 1.03
C THR A 51 -8.40 11.15 -0.24
N GLN A 52 -8.30 11.90 -1.35
CA GLN A 52 -8.58 11.40 -2.70
C GLN A 52 -7.38 11.58 -3.64
N LYS A 53 -6.27 12.14 -3.14
CA LYS A 53 -5.13 12.51 -3.98
C LYS A 53 -3.87 11.71 -3.68
N MET A 54 -3.56 11.51 -2.41
CA MET A 54 -2.29 10.91 -2.00
C MET A 54 -2.45 10.08 -0.72
N LEU A 55 -1.85 8.90 -0.73
CA LEU A 55 -1.72 8.02 0.42
C LEU A 55 -0.24 7.88 0.81
N LEU A 56 0.02 7.96 2.10
CA LEU A 56 1.32 7.61 2.69
C LEU A 56 1.14 6.33 3.49
N LEU A 57 1.83 5.27 3.10
CA LEU A 57 1.74 3.95 3.70
C LEU A 57 3.10 3.57 4.30
N ASP A 58 3.12 3.26 5.58
CA ASP A 58 4.31 2.81 6.29
C ASP A 58 4.20 1.30 6.54
N GLU A 59 5.07 0.53 5.87
CA GLU A 59 5.14 -0.93 5.98
C GLU A 59 3.77 -1.64 5.90
N PRO A 60 2.94 -1.38 4.85
CA PRO A 60 1.53 -1.79 4.83
C PRO A 60 1.33 -3.31 4.75
N VAL A 61 2.38 -4.07 4.48
CA VAL A 61 2.34 -5.54 4.34
C VAL A 61 3.16 -6.27 5.40
N SER A 62 3.71 -5.53 6.37
CA SER A 62 4.52 -6.13 7.43
C SER A 62 3.73 -7.15 8.25
N GLY A 63 4.31 -8.33 8.45
CA GLY A 63 3.69 -9.41 9.23
C GLY A 63 2.53 -10.15 8.54
N LEU A 64 2.27 -9.88 7.25
CA LEU A 64 1.28 -10.59 6.46
C LEU A 64 1.90 -11.81 5.78
N ASP A 65 1.10 -12.86 5.58
CA ASP A 65 1.53 -13.99 4.77
C ASP A 65 1.70 -13.62 3.28
N PRO A 66 2.46 -14.41 2.49
CA PRO A 66 2.77 -14.06 1.10
C PRO A 66 1.55 -13.86 0.20
N LYS A 67 0.48 -14.62 0.41
CA LYS A 67 -0.75 -14.49 -0.39
C LYS A 67 -1.45 -13.17 -0.10
N VAL A 68 -1.65 -12.86 1.19
CA VAL A 68 -2.29 -11.62 1.63
C VAL A 68 -1.44 -10.41 1.25
N THR A 69 -0.12 -10.53 1.31
CA THR A 69 0.83 -9.51 0.83
C THR A 69 0.62 -9.20 -0.65
N ALA A 70 0.56 -10.22 -1.51
CA ALA A 70 0.32 -10.04 -2.94
C ALA A 70 -1.05 -9.39 -3.22
N GLU A 71 -2.10 -9.81 -2.51
CA GLU A 71 -3.43 -9.20 -2.61
C GLU A 71 -3.43 -7.72 -2.20
N MET A 72 -2.68 -7.37 -1.15
CA MET A 72 -2.55 -5.99 -0.69
C MET A 72 -1.84 -5.11 -1.72
N TYR A 73 -0.73 -5.58 -2.30
CA TYR A 73 -0.05 -4.86 -3.37
C TYR A 73 -0.93 -4.68 -4.60
N ALA A 74 -1.67 -5.70 -5.03
CA ALA A 74 -2.62 -5.60 -6.14
C ALA A 74 -3.70 -4.54 -5.87
N LEU A 75 -4.18 -4.47 -4.63
CA LEU A 75 -5.15 -3.47 -4.20
C LEU A 75 -4.58 -2.05 -4.25
N ILE A 76 -3.37 -1.84 -3.74
CA ILE A 76 -2.66 -0.56 -3.77
C ILE A 76 -2.40 -0.12 -5.23
N GLU A 77 -1.99 -1.05 -6.09
CA GLU A 77 -1.78 -0.79 -7.52
C GLU A 77 -3.09 -0.36 -8.20
N LYS A 78 -4.20 -1.01 -7.88
CA LYS A 78 -5.52 -0.65 -8.39
C LYS A 78 -5.94 0.76 -7.98
N LEU A 79 -5.76 1.14 -6.71
CA LEU A 79 -6.03 2.50 -6.23
C LEU A 79 -5.19 3.55 -6.98
N ASN A 80 -3.94 3.25 -7.28
CA ASN A 80 -3.09 4.15 -8.04
C ASN A 80 -3.52 4.25 -9.50
N ARG A 81 -3.74 3.14 -10.19
CA ARG A 81 -4.01 3.12 -11.64
C ARG A 81 -5.43 3.51 -12.01
N GLU A 82 -6.43 3.03 -11.27
CA GLU A 82 -7.84 3.24 -11.59
C GLU A 82 -8.41 4.49 -10.90
N ASP A 83 -8.06 4.72 -9.64
CA ASP A 83 -8.58 5.87 -8.88
C ASP A 83 -7.65 7.10 -8.94
N GLY A 84 -6.49 7.00 -9.59
CA GLY A 84 -5.53 8.10 -9.76
C GLY A 84 -4.88 8.58 -8.47
N ILE A 85 -4.88 7.76 -7.42
CA ILE A 85 -4.31 8.12 -6.12
C ILE A 85 -2.79 7.96 -6.17
N THR A 86 -2.06 9.01 -5.86
CA THR A 86 -0.61 8.92 -5.66
C THR A 86 -0.32 8.14 -4.38
N VAL A 87 0.50 7.10 -4.47
CA VAL A 87 0.88 6.30 -3.30
C VAL A 87 2.37 6.47 -3.03
N ILE A 88 2.71 6.91 -1.83
CA ILE A 88 4.06 6.88 -1.29
C ILE A 88 4.10 5.78 -0.25
N MET A 89 4.96 4.79 -0.46
CA MET A 89 5.05 3.63 0.41
C MET A 89 6.47 3.49 0.98
N ILE A 90 6.57 3.36 2.28
CA ILE A 90 7.82 3.03 2.96
C ILE A 90 7.88 1.51 3.10
N SER A 91 8.97 0.90 2.64
CA SER A 91 9.22 -0.54 2.75
C SER A 91 10.71 -0.81 2.82
N HIS A 92 11.09 -1.82 3.59
CA HIS A 92 12.43 -2.38 3.59
C HIS A 92 12.58 -3.55 2.60
N ASP A 93 11.50 -3.97 1.96
CA ASP A 93 11.50 -4.99 0.91
C ASP A 93 11.82 -4.38 -0.45
N VAL A 94 13.10 -4.41 -0.82
CA VAL A 94 13.58 -3.88 -2.10
C VAL A 94 13.00 -4.65 -3.28
N ALA A 95 12.75 -5.97 -3.15
CA ALA A 95 12.17 -6.78 -4.22
C ALA A 95 10.75 -6.32 -4.55
N ALA A 96 9.94 -6.06 -3.53
CA ALA A 96 8.61 -5.51 -3.69
C ALA A 96 8.66 -4.09 -4.28
N ALA A 97 9.56 -3.22 -3.80
CA ALA A 97 9.74 -1.88 -4.33
C ALA A 97 10.06 -1.91 -5.84
N VAL A 98 11.01 -2.73 -6.26
CA VAL A 98 11.36 -2.90 -7.68
C VAL A 98 10.20 -3.47 -8.50
N ARG A 99 9.38 -4.34 -7.92
CA ARG A 99 8.25 -4.93 -8.65
C ARG A 99 7.09 -3.97 -8.87
N TYR A 100 6.73 -3.18 -7.85
CA TYR A 100 5.47 -2.43 -7.84
C TYR A 100 5.63 -0.92 -8.00
N ALA A 101 6.77 -0.34 -7.62
CA ALA A 101 6.97 1.10 -7.71
C ALA A 101 7.26 1.57 -9.13
N SER A 102 6.77 2.75 -9.50
CA SER A 102 7.18 3.47 -10.70
C SER A 102 8.46 4.26 -10.49
N HIS A 103 8.62 4.84 -9.29
CA HIS A 103 9.79 5.60 -8.84
C HIS A 103 10.28 5.04 -7.50
N ILE A 104 11.56 5.12 -7.26
CA ILE A 104 12.21 4.62 -6.05
C ILE A 104 13.04 5.75 -5.44
N LEU A 105 12.80 6.01 -4.15
CA LEU A 105 13.67 6.76 -3.28
C LEU A 105 14.40 5.77 -2.38
N HIS A 106 15.67 5.52 -2.65
CA HIS A 106 16.51 4.67 -1.80
C HIS A 106 17.29 5.55 -0.84
N ILE A 107 17.18 5.26 0.44
CA ILE A 107 17.91 5.93 1.53
C ILE A 107 18.81 4.91 2.19
N GLY A 108 20.12 5.12 2.10
CA GLY A 108 21.18 4.30 2.68
C GLY A 108 22.41 5.16 2.86
N ASP A 109 23.59 4.58 2.72
CA ASP A 109 24.86 5.33 2.76
C ASP A 109 24.90 6.43 1.70
N THR A 110 24.23 6.21 0.60
CA THR A 110 23.97 7.18 -0.46
C THR A 110 22.47 7.24 -0.75
N VAL A 111 22.00 8.40 -1.20
CA VAL A 111 20.60 8.61 -1.57
C VAL A 111 20.46 8.50 -3.09
N PHE A 112 19.45 7.75 -3.54
CA PHE A 112 19.03 7.70 -4.94
C PHE A 112 17.55 8.07 -5.04
N PHE A 113 17.20 8.86 -6.04
CA PHE A 113 15.80 9.08 -6.44
C PHE A 113 15.69 9.04 -7.95
N GLY A 114 14.78 8.26 -8.48
CA GLY A 114 14.56 8.15 -9.92
C GLY A 114 13.52 7.11 -10.28
N THR A 115 13.40 6.83 -11.58
CA THR A 115 12.52 5.78 -12.07
C THR A 115 13.01 4.40 -11.63
N ARG A 116 12.12 3.42 -11.67
CA ARG A 116 12.50 2.02 -11.44
C ARG A 116 13.61 1.56 -12.40
N ALA A 117 13.54 1.96 -13.67
CA ALA A 117 14.55 1.60 -14.67
C ALA A 117 15.93 2.18 -14.33
N ASP A 118 15.98 3.45 -13.92
CA ASP A 118 17.22 4.11 -13.50
C ASP A 118 17.79 3.48 -12.22
N TYR A 119 16.89 3.10 -11.28
CA TYR A 119 17.30 2.40 -10.06
C TYR A 119 18.01 1.09 -10.34
N LEU A 120 17.50 0.27 -11.24
CA LEU A 120 18.11 -1.01 -11.62
C LEU A 120 19.49 -0.84 -12.26
N GLN A 121 19.75 0.31 -12.90
CA GLN A 121 21.05 0.66 -13.46
C GLN A 121 22.02 1.28 -12.44
N SER A 122 21.50 1.72 -11.30
CA SER A 122 22.28 2.39 -10.25
C SER A 122 23.19 1.39 -9.50
N PRO A 123 24.26 1.88 -8.83
CA PRO A 123 25.06 1.03 -7.97
C PRO A 123 24.25 0.31 -6.87
N GLN A 124 23.22 0.99 -6.31
CA GLN A 124 22.36 0.44 -5.28
C GLN A 124 21.49 -0.71 -5.81
N GLY A 125 20.90 -0.55 -7.00
CA GLY A 125 20.10 -1.57 -7.66
C GLY A 125 20.92 -2.81 -8.06
N ARG A 126 22.13 -2.61 -8.57
CA ARG A 126 23.05 -3.71 -8.93
C ARG A 126 23.50 -4.54 -7.74
N LEU A 127 23.75 -3.92 -6.58
CA LEU A 127 24.08 -4.64 -5.35
C LEU A 127 22.93 -5.56 -4.90
N PHE A 128 21.69 -5.18 -5.20
CA PHE A 128 20.54 -6.00 -4.90
C PHE A 128 20.41 -7.22 -5.82
N ASP A 129 20.71 -7.09 -7.11
CA ASP A 129 20.69 -8.21 -8.08
C ASP A 129 21.77 -9.27 -7.76
N VAL A 130 22.95 -8.84 -7.29
CA VAL A 130 24.03 -9.76 -6.90
C VAL A 130 23.64 -10.63 -5.70
N LYS A 131 22.90 -10.08 -4.72
CA LYS A 131 22.40 -10.86 -3.58
C LYS A 131 21.36 -11.91 -3.97
N LYS A 132 20.60 -11.69 -5.02
CA LYS A 132 19.59 -12.64 -5.53
C LYS A 132 20.22 -13.83 -6.28
N GLY A 133 21.39 -13.67 -6.84
CA GLY A 133 22.15 -14.73 -7.53
C GLY A 133 23.01 -15.61 -6.61
N GLY A 134 23.16 -15.25 -5.33
CA GLY A 134 24.00 -15.95 -4.36
C GLY A 134 23.32 -17.03 -3.52
N ASP A 135 21.99 -17.09 -3.51
CA ASP A 135 21.22 -18.06 -2.72
C ASP A 135 20.83 -19.34 -3.49
N SER A 136 21.50 -19.61 -4.61
CA SER A 136 21.30 -20.85 -5.41
C SER A 136 22.58 -21.69 -5.41
N GLN A 137 23.03 -22.15 -4.23
CA GLN A 137 23.93 -23.31 -4.08
C GLN A 137 23.58 -24.10 -2.83
#